data_1e6d9c14428c4acc3f56824ebc815a41
#
_entry.id   1e6d9c14428c4acc3f56824ebc815a41
#
_cell.length_a   1.000
_cell.length_b   1.000
_cell.length_c   1.000
_cell.angle_alpha   90.00
_cell.angle_beta   90.00
_cell.angle_gamma   90.00
#
_symmetry.space_group_name_H-M   'P 1'
#
loop_
_entity.id
_entity.type
_entity.pdbx_description
1 polymer ?
#
loop_
_entity_poly.entity_id
_entity_poly.type
_entity_poly.pdbx_seq_one_letter_code
_entity_poly.pdbx_strand_id
1 'polypeptide(L)'
;MIRFDDLVLQRGTKVLFDHATATLNPGERVGLVGVNGSGKSTLFSMLRGELHADGGEVAIPPTWQVAHVAQETPAVDRSALDYTLDGDPRLRDIERRLADAEAAHDGHAQAEAHTAFADADGYTAPARAQALLLGLGFTMAQTTQPVTSFSGGWRMRLNLAQALMCPSDLLLLDESTNHLDLDAVVWLE
;
A
#
# COMPACT_ATOMS: atom_id res chain seq x y z
N MET A 1 3.02 17.25 -4.69
CA MET A 1 4.47 17.01 -4.90
C MET A 1 5.13 16.77 -3.56
N ILE A 2 6.15 15.92 -3.52
CA ILE A 2 7.03 15.71 -2.37
C ILE A 2 8.26 16.59 -2.56
N ARG A 3 8.69 17.31 -1.54
CA ARG A 3 9.90 18.12 -1.59
C ARG A 3 10.83 17.75 -0.43
N PHE A 4 12.07 17.50 -0.77
CA PHE A 4 13.19 17.40 0.16
C PHE A 4 13.95 18.71 0.07
N ASP A 5 14.18 19.36 1.20
CA ASP A 5 14.88 20.63 1.28
C ASP A 5 15.99 20.52 2.32
N ASP A 6 17.22 20.51 1.83
CA ASP A 6 18.41 20.41 2.67
C ASP A 6 18.41 19.21 3.63
N LEU A 7 17.90 18.07 3.17
CA LEU A 7 17.67 16.88 3.98
C LEU A 7 18.98 16.32 4.53
N VAL A 8 19.05 16.20 5.85
CA VAL A 8 20.09 15.45 6.57
C VAL A 8 19.42 14.29 7.31
N LEU A 9 19.94 13.09 7.09
CA LEU A 9 19.45 11.88 7.75
C LEU A 9 20.64 11.00 8.15
N GLN A 10 20.69 10.61 9.43
CA GLN A 10 21.77 9.79 10.00
C GLN A 10 21.19 8.54 10.68
N ARG A 11 22.02 7.51 10.76
CA ARG A 11 21.75 6.32 11.56
C ARG A 11 23.01 5.93 12.32
N GLY A 12 22.98 6.16 13.64
CA GLY A 12 24.17 6.06 14.48
C GLY A 12 25.22 7.06 13.99
N THR A 13 26.40 6.57 13.62
CA THR A 13 27.50 7.39 13.09
C THR A 13 27.50 7.54 11.56
N LYS A 14 26.54 6.87 10.88
CA LYS A 14 26.50 6.86 9.41
C LYS A 14 25.55 7.94 8.90
N VAL A 15 26.07 8.87 8.10
CA VAL A 15 25.26 9.81 7.32
C VAL A 15 24.72 9.08 6.11
N LEU A 16 23.40 9.09 5.93
CA LEU A 16 22.67 8.47 4.82
C LEU A 16 22.32 9.50 3.74
N PHE A 17 21.88 10.69 4.16
CA PHE A 17 21.65 11.84 3.31
C PHE A 17 22.36 13.05 3.93
N ASP A 18 23.09 13.78 3.09
CA ASP A 18 23.87 14.94 3.45
C ASP A 18 23.45 16.13 2.59
N HIS A 19 22.66 17.03 3.17
CA HIS A 19 22.13 18.22 2.53
C HIS A 19 21.43 17.94 1.17
N ALA A 20 20.63 16.84 1.12
CA ALA A 20 20.00 16.41 -0.10
C ALA A 20 18.75 17.25 -0.41
N THR A 21 18.68 17.74 -1.65
CA THR A 21 17.52 18.50 -2.13
C THR A 21 16.96 17.83 -3.39
N ALA A 22 15.66 17.53 -3.39
CA ALA A 22 14.97 16.93 -4.52
C ALA A 22 13.47 17.25 -4.49
N THR A 23 12.84 17.15 -5.66
CA THR A 23 11.38 17.29 -5.79
C THR A 23 10.84 16.15 -6.62
N LEU A 24 9.77 15.52 -6.14
CA LEU A 24 9.03 14.48 -6.85
C LEU A 24 7.64 15.03 -7.18
N ASN A 25 7.28 15.03 -8.46
CA ASN A 25 5.99 15.55 -8.90
C ASN A 25 4.93 14.42 -8.94
N PRO A 26 3.63 14.78 -8.82
CA PRO A 26 2.57 13.81 -9.02
C PRO A 26 2.66 13.13 -10.40
N GLY A 27 2.42 11.82 -10.44
CA GLY A 27 2.48 11.01 -11.66
C GLY A 27 3.88 10.60 -12.09
N GLU A 28 4.94 11.01 -11.37
CA GLU A 28 6.30 10.54 -11.65
C GLU A 28 6.53 9.13 -11.09
N ARG A 29 7.25 8.32 -11.86
CA ARG A 29 7.80 7.02 -11.42
C ARG A 29 9.30 7.20 -11.17
N VAL A 30 9.72 6.98 -9.95
CA VAL A 30 11.09 7.25 -9.51
C VAL A 30 11.76 5.98 -9.00
N GLY A 31 12.90 5.63 -9.59
CA GLY A 31 13.74 4.54 -9.12
C GLY A 31 14.75 5.02 -8.08
N LEU A 32 14.67 4.50 -6.85
CA LEU A 32 15.67 4.75 -5.81
C LEU A 32 16.77 3.69 -5.86
N VAL A 33 17.95 4.06 -6.34
CA VAL A 33 19.07 3.16 -6.55
C VAL A 33 20.18 3.41 -5.51
N GLY A 34 20.77 2.33 -5.03
CA GLY A 34 21.90 2.40 -4.09
C GLY A 34 22.28 1.02 -3.56
N VAL A 35 23.51 0.89 -3.07
CA VAL A 35 24.00 -0.35 -2.45
C VAL A 35 23.19 -0.72 -1.20
N ASN A 36 23.26 -1.98 -0.77
CA ASN A 36 22.60 -2.40 0.46
C ASN A 36 23.14 -1.60 1.66
N GLY A 37 22.23 -1.15 2.53
CA GLY A 37 22.56 -0.28 3.66
C GLY A 37 22.86 1.19 3.28
N SER A 38 22.53 1.64 2.06
CA SER A 38 22.65 3.06 1.66
C SER A 38 21.56 3.96 2.23
N GLY A 39 20.51 3.40 2.86
CA GLY A 39 19.43 4.18 3.47
C GLY A 39 18.12 4.19 2.70
N LYS A 40 17.95 3.35 1.65
CA LYS A 40 16.71 3.27 0.87
C LYS A 40 15.47 3.03 1.75
N SER A 41 15.47 1.95 2.53
CA SER A 41 14.36 1.62 3.44
C SER A 41 14.17 2.66 4.55
N THR A 42 15.26 3.34 4.98
CA THR A 42 15.18 4.44 5.95
C THR A 42 14.47 5.65 5.37
N LEU A 43 14.74 5.99 4.09
CA LEU A 43 14.01 7.02 3.37
C LEU A 43 12.52 6.67 3.26
N PHE A 44 12.19 5.42 2.95
CA PHE A 44 10.79 4.97 2.88
C PHE A 44 10.09 5.06 4.23
N SER A 45 10.76 4.67 5.34
CA SER A 45 10.22 4.86 6.68
C SER A 45 9.97 6.33 7.02
N MET A 46 10.83 7.23 6.54
CA MET A 46 10.62 8.67 6.71
C MET A 46 9.42 9.16 5.87
N LEU A 47 9.28 8.70 4.63
CA LEU A 47 8.13 9.04 3.79
C LEU A 47 6.80 8.52 4.35
N ARG A 48 6.84 7.44 5.15
CA ARG A 48 5.68 6.92 5.90
C ARG A 48 5.40 7.67 7.21
N GLY A 49 6.26 8.64 7.58
CA GLY A 49 6.12 9.38 8.83
C GLY A 49 6.57 8.61 10.08
N GLU A 50 7.24 7.47 9.93
CA GLU A 50 7.78 6.65 11.04
C GLU A 50 9.08 7.23 11.59
N LEU A 51 9.76 8.05 10.81
CA LEU A 51 11.03 8.67 11.14
C LEU A 51 11.02 10.14 10.74
N HIS A 52 11.73 10.95 11.52
CA HIS A 52 11.97 12.35 11.22
C HIS A 52 13.39 12.56 10.67
N ALA A 53 13.56 13.61 9.87
CA ALA A 53 14.87 14.07 9.43
C ALA A 53 15.67 14.59 10.63
N ASP A 54 17.00 14.43 10.59
CA ASP A 54 17.90 15.01 11.58
C ASP A 54 18.19 16.49 11.27
N GLY A 55 18.01 16.91 10.01
CA GLY A 55 18.11 18.30 9.56
C GLY A 55 17.39 18.48 8.22
N GLY A 56 17.08 19.75 7.90
CA GLY A 56 16.29 20.07 6.72
C GLY A 56 14.80 19.73 6.88
N GLU A 57 14.09 19.68 5.76
CA GLU A 57 12.63 19.46 5.75
C GLU A 57 12.24 18.46 4.66
N VAL A 58 11.22 17.63 4.98
CA VAL A 58 10.52 16.79 4.01
C VAL A 58 9.06 17.18 4.01
N ALA A 59 8.62 17.80 2.93
CA ALA A 59 7.26 18.23 2.74
C ALA A 59 6.49 17.19 1.90
N ILE A 60 5.52 16.51 2.53
CA ILE A 60 4.53 15.64 1.89
C ILE A 60 3.17 16.27 2.14
N PRO A 61 2.29 16.40 1.12
CA PRO A 61 0.95 16.92 1.36
C PRO A 61 0.22 16.09 2.43
N PRO A 62 -0.32 16.71 3.48
CA PRO A 62 -0.91 15.99 4.61
C PRO A 62 -2.16 15.18 4.24
N THR A 63 -2.74 15.46 3.09
CA THR A 63 -3.91 14.73 2.54
C THR A 63 -3.52 13.49 1.75
N TRP A 64 -2.24 13.31 1.45
CA TRP A 64 -1.79 12.16 0.66
C TRP A 64 -1.85 10.86 1.45
N GLN A 65 -2.41 9.85 0.80
CA GLN A 65 -2.37 8.49 1.30
C GLN A 65 -1.11 7.79 0.78
N VAL A 66 -0.32 7.25 1.71
CA VAL A 66 0.91 6.53 1.39
C VAL A 66 0.63 5.03 1.51
N ALA A 67 0.70 4.32 0.39
CA ALA A 67 0.70 2.86 0.39
C ALA A 67 2.13 2.32 0.33
N HIS A 68 2.38 1.20 0.98
CA HIS A 68 3.66 0.50 0.88
C HIS A 68 3.42 -1.01 0.88
N VAL A 69 4.32 -1.74 0.25
CA VAL A 69 4.30 -3.21 0.27
C VAL A 69 4.96 -3.69 1.55
N ALA A 70 4.23 -4.45 2.36
CA ALA A 70 4.79 -5.07 3.55
C ALA A 70 5.84 -6.12 3.17
N GLN A 71 6.97 -6.14 3.88
CA GLN A 71 8.04 -7.13 3.66
C GLN A 71 7.63 -8.54 4.13
N GLU A 72 6.79 -8.62 5.15
CA GLU A 72 6.28 -9.88 5.68
C GLU A 72 4.76 -9.95 5.53
N THR A 73 4.26 -11.10 5.12
CA THR A 73 2.82 -11.38 5.08
C THR A 73 2.43 -12.13 6.33
N PRO A 74 1.51 -11.60 7.14
CA PRO A 74 1.01 -12.35 8.28
C PRO A 74 0.33 -13.64 7.83
N ALA A 75 0.52 -14.72 8.58
CA ALA A 75 -0.17 -15.98 8.34
C ALA A 75 -1.62 -15.85 8.86
N VAL A 76 -2.51 -15.36 8.00
CA VAL A 76 -3.93 -15.17 8.34
C VAL A 76 -4.80 -16.17 7.57
N ASP A 77 -5.85 -16.66 8.25
CA ASP A 77 -6.83 -17.56 7.67
C ASP A 77 -7.97 -16.77 7.01
N ARG A 78 -7.60 -15.90 6.06
CA ARG A 78 -8.52 -15.10 5.24
C ARG A 78 -8.27 -15.42 3.78
N SER A 79 -9.30 -15.30 2.95
CA SER A 79 -9.13 -15.50 1.50
C SER A 79 -8.16 -14.48 0.90
N ALA A 80 -7.48 -14.86 -0.19
CA ALA A 80 -6.62 -13.95 -0.94
C ALA A 80 -7.38 -12.68 -1.37
N LEU A 81 -8.66 -12.82 -1.76
CA LEU A 81 -9.51 -11.70 -2.15
C LEU A 81 -9.76 -10.75 -0.97
N ASP A 82 -10.17 -11.28 0.19
CA ASP A 82 -10.40 -10.48 1.38
C ASP A 82 -9.14 -9.79 1.88
N TYR A 83 -8.00 -10.51 1.84
CA TYR A 83 -6.72 -9.95 2.19
C TYR A 83 -6.33 -8.77 1.28
N THR A 84 -6.62 -8.88 -0.01
CA THR A 84 -6.39 -7.79 -0.98
C THR A 84 -7.29 -6.59 -0.68
N LEU A 85 -8.57 -6.82 -0.37
CA LEU A 85 -9.52 -5.76 0.00
C LEU A 85 -9.11 -5.00 1.27
N ASP A 86 -8.38 -5.62 2.20
CA ASP A 86 -7.84 -4.95 3.40
C ASP A 86 -6.83 -3.83 3.06
N GLY A 87 -6.37 -3.76 1.82
CA GLY A 87 -5.55 -2.66 1.32
C GLY A 87 -6.27 -1.33 1.25
N ASP A 88 -7.61 -1.32 1.28
CA ASP A 88 -8.41 -0.10 1.41
C ASP A 88 -9.05 -0.01 2.82
N PRO A 89 -8.34 0.56 3.81
CA PRO A 89 -8.84 0.66 5.18
C PRO A 89 -10.08 1.57 5.29
N ARG A 90 -10.23 2.55 4.39
CA ARG A 90 -11.42 3.39 4.33
C ARG A 90 -12.65 2.57 3.96
N LEU A 91 -12.52 1.72 2.97
CA LEU A 91 -13.60 0.81 2.56
C LEU A 91 -14.00 -0.13 3.70
N ARG A 92 -13.02 -0.72 4.38
CA ARG A 92 -13.25 -1.61 5.54
C ARG A 92 -13.91 -0.90 6.71
N ASP A 93 -13.60 0.36 6.93
CA ASP A 93 -14.29 1.17 7.95
C ASP A 93 -15.77 1.39 7.59
N ILE A 94 -16.04 1.70 6.33
CA ILE A 94 -17.41 1.88 5.84
C ILE A 94 -18.20 0.57 5.93
N GLU A 95 -17.63 -0.57 5.54
CA GLU A 95 -18.26 -1.90 5.67
C GLU A 95 -18.62 -2.20 7.12
N ARG A 96 -17.72 -1.90 8.06
CA ARG A 96 -17.98 -2.08 9.50
C ARG A 96 -19.13 -1.20 9.97
N ARG A 97 -19.12 0.10 9.61
CA ARG A 97 -20.19 1.03 9.95
C ARG A 97 -21.54 0.60 9.38
N LEU A 98 -21.57 0.06 8.18
CA LEU A 98 -22.77 -0.49 7.58
C LEU A 98 -23.30 -1.69 8.38
N ALA A 99 -22.44 -2.64 8.73
CA ALA A 99 -22.81 -3.81 9.53
C ALA A 99 -23.32 -3.39 10.93
N ASP A 100 -22.70 -2.42 11.57
CA ASP A 100 -23.13 -1.89 12.88
C ASP A 100 -24.51 -1.22 12.80
N ALA A 101 -24.74 -0.42 11.73
CA ALA A 101 -26.05 0.22 11.50
C ALA A 101 -27.16 -0.79 11.18
N GLU A 102 -26.85 -1.86 10.47
CA GLU A 102 -27.77 -2.97 10.20
C GLU A 102 -28.14 -3.70 11.50
N ALA A 103 -27.13 -4.02 12.33
CA ALA A 103 -27.33 -4.68 13.62
C ALA A 103 -28.17 -3.84 14.59
N ALA A 104 -28.01 -2.51 14.54
CA ALA A 104 -28.78 -1.55 15.35
C ALA A 104 -30.16 -1.25 14.77
N HIS A 105 -30.50 -1.74 13.58
CA HIS A 105 -31.72 -1.37 12.83
C HIS A 105 -31.89 0.14 12.62
N ASP A 106 -30.78 0.88 12.53
CA ASP A 106 -30.78 2.32 12.29
C ASP A 106 -30.82 2.63 10.79
N GLY A 107 -32.03 2.88 10.28
CA GLY A 107 -32.22 3.14 8.85
C GLY A 107 -31.54 4.44 8.35
N HIS A 108 -31.29 5.43 9.23
CA HIS A 108 -30.57 6.65 8.83
C HIS A 108 -29.09 6.37 8.68
N ALA A 109 -28.48 5.73 9.67
CA ALA A 109 -27.07 5.34 9.60
C ALA A 109 -26.79 4.36 8.45
N GLN A 110 -27.73 3.45 8.14
CA GLN A 110 -27.63 2.56 6.97
C GLN A 110 -27.58 3.36 5.65
N ALA A 111 -28.49 4.34 5.47
CA ALA A 111 -28.53 5.16 4.27
C ALA A 111 -27.25 5.98 4.08
N GLU A 112 -26.71 6.56 5.16
CA GLU A 112 -25.43 7.28 5.15
C GLU A 112 -24.26 6.34 4.80
N ALA A 113 -24.22 5.15 5.41
CA ALA A 113 -23.16 4.17 5.16
C ALA A 113 -23.22 3.65 3.72
N HIS A 114 -24.41 3.38 3.15
CA HIS A 114 -24.55 3.01 1.74
C HIS A 114 -24.10 4.11 0.78
N THR A 115 -24.38 5.37 1.09
CA THR A 115 -23.90 6.51 0.31
C THR A 115 -22.37 6.58 0.35
N ALA A 116 -21.76 6.49 1.55
CA ALA A 116 -20.32 6.46 1.69
C ALA A 116 -19.66 5.27 0.99
N PHE A 117 -20.32 4.10 0.99
CA PHE A 117 -19.87 2.90 0.29
C PHE A 117 -19.88 3.07 -1.22
N ALA A 118 -20.93 3.71 -1.77
CA ALA A 118 -20.98 4.06 -3.18
C ALA A 118 -19.91 5.08 -3.58
N ASP A 119 -19.72 6.13 -2.77
CA ASP A 119 -18.69 7.17 -2.97
C ASP A 119 -17.25 6.63 -2.89
N ALA A 120 -17.06 5.52 -2.16
CA ALA A 120 -15.78 4.81 -2.07
C ALA A 120 -15.61 3.73 -3.16
N ASP A 121 -16.46 3.68 -4.18
CA ASP A 121 -16.48 2.60 -5.19
C ASP A 121 -16.56 1.19 -4.58
N GLY A 122 -17.21 1.05 -3.43
CA GLY A 122 -17.26 -0.19 -2.65
C GLY A 122 -17.89 -1.35 -3.40
N TYR A 123 -18.92 -1.06 -4.21
CA TYR A 123 -19.60 -2.11 -5.01
C TYR A 123 -18.70 -2.72 -6.10
N THR A 124 -17.72 -1.98 -6.58
CA THR A 124 -16.75 -2.46 -7.59
C THR A 124 -15.47 -3.00 -6.97
N ALA A 125 -15.23 -2.76 -5.68
CA ALA A 125 -14.01 -3.14 -4.98
C ALA A 125 -13.65 -4.64 -5.09
N PRO A 126 -14.61 -5.60 -4.94
CA PRO A 126 -14.29 -7.01 -5.12
C PRO A 126 -13.81 -7.34 -6.54
N ALA A 127 -14.39 -6.72 -7.56
CA ALA A 127 -13.98 -6.92 -8.95
C ALA A 127 -12.60 -6.33 -9.22
N ARG A 128 -12.28 -5.16 -8.64
CA ARG A 128 -10.94 -4.55 -8.71
C ARG A 128 -9.90 -5.43 -8.02
N ALA A 129 -10.18 -5.88 -6.80
CA ALA A 129 -9.26 -6.77 -6.06
C ALA A 129 -9.01 -8.07 -6.83
N GLN A 130 -10.06 -8.65 -7.43
CA GLN A 130 -9.94 -9.84 -8.27
C GLN A 130 -9.09 -9.58 -9.52
N ALA A 131 -9.29 -8.44 -10.19
CA ALA A 131 -8.49 -8.06 -11.36
C ALA A 131 -7.01 -7.89 -11.00
N LEU A 132 -6.70 -7.27 -9.84
CA LEU A 132 -5.34 -7.17 -9.31
C LEU A 132 -4.70 -8.55 -9.11
N LEU A 133 -5.42 -9.47 -8.46
CA LEU A 133 -4.94 -10.84 -8.23
C LEU A 133 -4.67 -11.58 -9.54
N LEU A 134 -5.60 -11.52 -10.51
CA LEU A 134 -5.42 -12.14 -11.81
C LEU A 134 -4.23 -11.56 -12.58
N GLY A 135 -4.06 -10.22 -12.55
CA GLY A 135 -2.90 -9.53 -13.15
C GLY A 135 -1.57 -9.95 -12.53
N LEU A 136 -1.56 -10.30 -11.25
CA LEU A 136 -0.39 -10.84 -10.54
C LEU A 136 -0.22 -12.37 -10.69
N GLY A 137 -0.99 -13.00 -11.58
CA GLY A 137 -0.84 -14.41 -11.96
C GLY A 137 -1.64 -15.40 -11.11
N PHE A 138 -2.51 -14.92 -10.18
CA PHE A 138 -3.41 -15.83 -9.46
C PHE A 138 -4.51 -16.36 -10.39
N THR A 139 -4.95 -17.57 -10.16
CA THR A 139 -6.14 -18.14 -10.82
C THR A 139 -7.41 -17.76 -10.04
N MET A 140 -8.57 -17.85 -10.69
CA MET A 140 -9.87 -17.64 -10.04
C MET A 140 -10.06 -18.51 -8.80
N ALA A 141 -9.66 -19.79 -8.87
CA ALA A 141 -9.76 -20.70 -7.74
C ALA A 141 -8.86 -20.30 -6.56
N GLN A 142 -7.74 -19.64 -6.82
CA GLN A 142 -6.81 -19.18 -5.80
C GLN A 142 -7.32 -17.92 -5.08
N THR A 143 -8.18 -17.11 -5.67
CA THR A 143 -8.70 -15.90 -5.02
C THR A 143 -9.48 -16.20 -3.75
N THR A 144 -10.09 -17.38 -3.65
CA THR A 144 -10.87 -17.83 -2.49
C THR A 144 -10.06 -18.66 -1.48
N GLN A 145 -8.81 -19.03 -1.80
CA GLN A 145 -7.96 -19.78 -0.90
C GLN A 145 -7.41 -18.90 0.24
N PRO A 146 -7.17 -19.49 1.43
CA PRO A 146 -6.62 -18.75 2.55
C PRO A 146 -5.16 -18.35 2.30
N VAL A 147 -4.74 -17.18 2.81
CA VAL A 147 -3.38 -16.65 2.68
C VAL A 147 -2.32 -17.66 3.17
N THR A 148 -2.66 -18.41 4.22
CA THR A 148 -1.78 -19.46 4.79
C THR A 148 -1.43 -20.57 3.81
N SER A 149 -2.25 -20.83 2.79
CA SER A 149 -2.02 -21.90 1.79
C SER A 149 -0.94 -21.54 0.76
N PHE A 150 -0.54 -20.27 0.69
CA PHE A 150 0.39 -19.79 -0.32
C PHE A 150 1.84 -19.84 0.14
N SER A 151 2.76 -20.11 -0.80
CA SER A 151 4.20 -20.00 -0.57
C SER A 151 4.64 -18.55 -0.33
N GLY A 152 5.85 -18.34 0.19
CA GLY A 152 6.39 -17.00 0.47
C GLY A 152 6.34 -16.06 -0.73
N GLY A 153 6.72 -16.51 -1.91
CA GLY A 153 6.65 -15.71 -3.14
C GLY A 153 5.22 -15.30 -3.53
N TRP A 154 4.26 -16.22 -3.39
CA TRP A 154 2.85 -15.91 -3.63
C TRP A 154 2.29 -14.96 -2.58
N ARG A 155 2.68 -15.10 -1.32
CA ARG A 155 2.29 -14.14 -0.26
C ARG A 155 2.85 -12.75 -0.52
N MET A 156 4.07 -12.62 -1.07
CA MET A 156 4.62 -11.33 -1.47
C MET A 156 3.79 -10.67 -2.57
N ARG A 157 3.27 -11.45 -3.54
CA ARG A 157 2.32 -10.94 -4.55
C ARG A 157 0.99 -10.51 -3.92
N LEU A 158 0.52 -11.18 -2.86
CA LEU A 158 -0.66 -10.76 -2.09
C LEU A 158 -0.42 -9.41 -1.40
N ASN A 159 0.76 -9.20 -0.80
CA ASN A 159 1.13 -7.90 -0.22
C ASN A 159 1.12 -6.79 -1.27
N LEU A 160 1.61 -7.09 -2.47
CA LEU A 160 1.58 -6.14 -3.58
C LEU A 160 0.14 -5.86 -4.03
N ALA A 161 -0.71 -6.90 -4.19
CA ALA A 161 -2.12 -6.72 -4.51
C ALA A 161 -2.83 -5.84 -3.46
N GLN A 162 -2.56 -6.09 -2.18
CA GLN A 162 -3.10 -5.29 -1.08
C GLN A 162 -2.64 -3.83 -1.16
N ALA A 163 -1.35 -3.58 -1.40
CA ALA A 163 -0.84 -2.21 -1.53
C ALA A 163 -1.44 -1.47 -2.75
N LEU A 164 -1.65 -2.18 -3.87
CA LEU A 164 -2.27 -1.65 -5.08
C LEU A 164 -3.78 -1.42 -4.93
N MET A 165 -4.43 -2.12 -4.00
CA MET A 165 -5.85 -1.90 -3.69
C MET A 165 -6.08 -0.58 -2.95
N CYS A 166 -5.08 -0.09 -2.22
CA CYS A 166 -5.12 1.18 -1.54
C CYS A 166 -5.26 2.33 -2.55
N PRO A 167 -6.25 3.20 -2.44
CA PRO A 167 -6.34 4.42 -3.23
C PRO A 167 -5.27 5.41 -2.74
N SER A 168 -4.03 5.24 -3.23
CA SER A 168 -2.87 5.98 -2.73
C SER A 168 -2.38 7.06 -3.68
N ASP A 169 -1.90 8.17 -3.11
CA ASP A 169 -1.22 9.26 -3.83
C ASP A 169 0.29 8.97 -3.98
N LEU A 170 0.83 8.14 -3.09
CA LEU A 170 2.22 7.68 -3.12
C LEU A 170 2.28 6.17 -2.86
N LEU A 171 2.84 5.43 -3.79
CA LEU A 171 3.12 4.00 -3.63
C LEU A 171 4.63 3.77 -3.46
N LEU A 172 5.01 3.15 -2.35
CA LEU A 172 6.40 2.81 -2.01
C LEU A 172 6.63 1.30 -2.20
N LEU A 173 7.54 0.96 -3.13
CA LEU A 173 7.89 -0.43 -3.44
C LEU A 173 9.34 -0.70 -3.01
N ASP A 174 9.54 -1.35 -1.86
CA ASP A 174 10.86 -1.71 -1.35
C ASP A 174 11.17 -3.18 -1.68
N GLU A 175 12.11 -3.41 -2.59
CA GLU A 175 12.60 -4.74 -3.04
C GLU A 175 11.51 -5.74 -3.47
N SER A 176 10.28 -5.27 -3.70
CA SER A 176 9.13 -6.12 -4.04
C SER A 176 9.29 -6.85 -5.38
N THR A 177 10.14 -6.36 -6.26
CA THR A 177 10.38 -6.95 -7.59
C THR A 177 11.19 -8.23 -7.57
N ASN A 178 11.95 -8.51 -6.50
CA ASN A 178 12.78 -9.72 -6.40
C ASN A 178 11.98 -11.04 -6.42
N HIS A 179 10.68 -10.99 -6.14
CA HIS A 179 9.78 -12.15 -6.08
C HIS A 179 8.70 -12.13 -7.17
N LEU A 180 8.75 -11.16 -8.08
CA LEU A 180 7.85 -11.08 -9.23
C LEU A 180 8.53 -11.74 -10.45
N ASP A 181 7.75 -12.47 -11.23
CA ASP A 181 8.18 -12.88 -12.56
C ASP A 181 8.04 -11.71 -13.55
N LEU A 182 8.59 -11.91 -14.75
CA LEU A 182 8.60 -10.86 -15.77
C LEU A 182 7.18 -10.44 -16.16
N ASP A 183 6.23 -11.38 -16.18
CA ASP A 183 4.85 -11.11 -16.57
C ASP A 183 4.15 -10.19 -15.55
N ALA A 184 4.37 -10.41 -14.25
CA ALA A 184 3.83 -9.55 -13.19
C ALA A 184 4.50 -8.16 -13.20
N VAL A 185 5.79 -8.07 -13.52
CA VAL A 185 6.49 -6.77 -13.67
C VAL A 185 5.92 -5.99 -14.84
N VAL A 186 5.77 -6.62 -16.01
CA VAL A 186 5.20 -5.99 -17.21
C VAL A 186 3.75 -5.55 -16.99
N TRP A 187 2.99 -6.31 -16.22
CA TRP A 187 1.61 -5.93 -15.90
C TRP A 187 1.51 -4.69 -14.99
N LEU A 188 2.53 -4.44 -14.17
CA LEU A 188 2.61 -3.26 -13.28
C LEU A 188 3.02 -1.96 -14.00
N GLU A 189 3.64 -2.07 -15.19
CA GLU A 189 4.05 -0.91 -16.02
C GLU A 189 2.86 -0.30 -16.77
#